data_a54d54e260146f959f629ed0cb2d714b
#
_entry.id   a54d54e260146f959f629ed0cb2d714b
#
_cell.length_a   1.000
_cell.length_b   1.000
_cell.length_c   1.000
_cell.angle_alpha   90.00
_cell.angle_beta   90.00
_cell.angle_gamma   90.00
#
_symmetry.space_group_name_H-M   'P 1'
#
loop_
_entity.id
_entity.type
_entity.pdbx_description
1 polymer ?
#
loop_
_entity_poly.entity_id
_entity_poly.type
_entity_poly.pdbx_seq_one_letter_code
_entity_poly.pdbx_strand_id
1 'polypeptide(L)'
;MVIIGCIIVAVVLALIWTQMLMNRRNQNRFHYVGKLHNVGNRKLHIHVSGQSEAPTVVFDHGSEYGASSLTWHMVTERVQHFSRVVTYDRAGYGFSDGGTYPRTNMSHVEDLRQLLLAENIKGPIIIVGHGYGAINARLFAYRYPKQVSGLILVDALHEDEQSGKFLEYYETDQLKRQKRYKGYTVLTYFGLVKGLLRLQSSLRQLLNYYPLAIRKQIWTLIALNKTVKTIANEHAFIEQGFNQLRKVKSYKNIPVTVIIGGKVDDDSSVLKQARYDTAAEMKKLSEQGLLIVAPNSDRHVPSEQPEVVADAIRRMINLIKKEYV
;
A
#
# COMPACT_ATOMS: atom_id res chain seq x y z
N MET A 1 -3.48 -35.92 34.60
CA MET A 1 -3.26 -34.50 34.22
C MET A 1 -2.09 -34.35 33.24
N VAL A 2 -0.89 -34.91 33.49
CA VAL A 2 0.31 -34.78 32.62
C VAL A 2 0.04 -35.32 31.21
N ILE A 3 -0.56 -36.49 31.04
CA ILE A 3 -0.85 -37.11 29.73
C ILE A 3 -1.79 -36.21 28.89
N ILE A 4 -2.83 -35.63 29.49
CA ILE A 4 -3.77 -34.74 28.82
C ILE A 4 -3.03 -33.46 28.37
N GLY A 5 -2.14 -32.91 29.21
CA GLY A 5 -1.30 -31.77 28.86
C GLY A 5 -0.38 -32.06 27.66
N CYS A 6 0.27 -33.23 27.64
CA CYS A 6 1.11 -33.65 26.52
C CYS A 6 0.32 -33.79 25.20
N ILE A 7 -0.90 -34.37 25.28
CA ILE A 7 -1.78 -34.52 24.11
C ILE A 7 -2.18 -33.13 23.55
N ILE A 8 -2.57 -32.18 24.42
CA ILE A 8 -2.93 -30.83 24.01
C ILE A 8 -1.74 -30.13 23.30
N VAL A 9 -0.54 -30.22 23.89
CA VAL A 9 0.68 -29.65 23.28
C VAL A 9 0.96 -30.29 21.93
N ALA A 10 0.88 -31.60 21.80
CA ALA A 10 1.10 -32.32 20.54
C ALA A 10 0.10 -31.88 19.46
N VAL A 11 -1.18 -31.74 19.80
CA VAL A 11 -2.22 -31.24 18.87
C VAL A 11 -1.94 -29.83 18.43
N VAL A 12 -1.57 -28.92 19.34
CA VAL A 12 -1.22 -27.56 19.04
C VAL A 12 -0.02 -27.47 18.07
N LEU A 13 1.03 -28.26 18.35
CA LEU A 13 2.22 -28.33 17.49
C LEU A 13 1.89 -28.89 16.10
N ALA A 14 1.03 -29.91 16.01
CA ALA A 14 0.56 -30.46 14.74
C ALA A 14 -0.25 -29.44 13.94
N LEU A 15 -1.12 -28.66 14.58
CA LEU A 15 -1.87 -27.57 13.93
C LEU A 15 -0.93 -26.46 13.40
N ILE A 16 0.05 -26.05 14.18
CA ILE A 16 1.06 -25.07 13.75
C ILE A 16 1.84 -25.60 12.55
N TRP A 17 2.29 -26.84 12.62
CA TRP A 17 3.04 -27.50 11.54
C TRP A 17 2.23 -27.59 10.24
N THR A 18 1.01 -28.08 10.31
CA THR A 18 0.12 -28.16 9.14
C THR A 18 -0.15 -26.79 8.55
N GLN A 19 -0.34 -25.76 9.38
CA GLN A 19 -0.55 -24.39 8.92
C GLN A 19 0.71 -23.82 8.22
N MET A 20 1.90 -24.09 8.74
CA MET A 20 3.16 -23.69 8.10
C MET A 20 3.32 -24.33 6.71
N LEU A 21 2.99 -25.64 6.59
CA LEU A 21 3.01 -26.34 5.30
C LEU A 21 1.97 -25.78 4.33
N MET A 22 0.76 -25.49 4.79
CA MET A 22 -0.29 -24.87 3.98
C MET A 22 0.10 -23.47 3.51
N ASN A 23 0.73 -22.66 4.35
CA ASN A 23 1.20 -21.33 3.97
C ASN A 23 2.28 -21.40 2.88
N ARG A 24 3.24 -22.33 2.99
CA ARG A 24 4.25 -22.57 1.95
C ARG A 24 3.60 -23.04 0.63
N ARG A 25 2.68 -23.99 0.69
CA ARG A 25 1.92 -24.45 -0.49
C ARG A 25 1.12 -23.32 -1.13
N ASN A 26 0.48 -22.49 -0.34
CA ASN A 26 -0.32 -21.37 -0.83
C ASN A 26 0.52 -20.28 -1.52
N GLN A 27 1.72 -20.02 -1.02
CA GLN A 27 2.66 -19.10 -1.69
C GLN A 27 3.12 -19.65 -3.05
N ASN A 28 3.41 -20.95 -3.13
CA ASN A 28 3.89 -21.61 -4.35
C ASN A 28 2.76 -21.92 -5.35
N ARG A 29 1.50 -21.83 -4.93
CA ARG A 29 0.33 -22.17 -5.76
C ARG A 29 0.02 -21.13 -6.82
N PHE A 30 0.41 -19.88 -6.58
CA PHE A 30 0.18 -18.80 -7.52
C PHE A 30 1.47 -18.51 -8.28
N HIS A 31 1.41 -18.65 -9.60
CA HIS A 31 2.46 -18.12 -10.46
C HIS A 31 2.37 -16.60 -10.39
N TYR A 32 3.39 -15.98 -9.86
CA TYR A 32 3.51 -14.52 -9.94
C TYR A 32 4.09 -14.13 -11.29
N VAL A 33 3.55 -13.06 -11.84
CA VAL A 33 4.13 -12.40 -13.01
C VAL A 33 5.15 -11.40 -12.49
N GLY A 34 6.35 -11.38 -13.06
CA GLY A 34 7.42 -10.47 -12.61
C GLY A 34 8.69 -11.20 -12.20
N LYS A 35 9.53 -10.52 -11.45
CA LYS A 35 10.86 -10.97 -11.03
C LYS A 35 11.09 -10.78 -9.54
N LEU A 36 12.05 -11.51 -9.00
CA LEU A 36 12.58 -11.33 -7.65
C LEU A 36 14.01 -10.80 -7.76
N HIS A 37 14.26 -9.62 -7.23
CA HIS A 37 15.60 -9.04 -7.12
C HIS A 37 16.13 -9.13 -5.70
N ASN A 38 17.44 -9.33 -5.56
CA ASN A 38 18.10 -9.24 -4.28
C ASN A 38 18.24 -7.77 -3.88
N VAL A 39 17.65 -7.41 -2.74
CA VAL A 39 17.74 -6.09 -2.13
C VAL A 39 18.27 -6.27 -0.71
N GLY A 40 19.56 -6.01 -0.54
CA GLY A 40 20.26 -6.35 0.68
C GLY A 40 20.24 -7.87 0.94
N ASN A 41 19.69 -8.28 2.08
CA ASN A 41 19.62 -9.69 2.51
C ASN A 41 18.26 -10.38 2.20
N ARG A 42 17.45 -9.83 1.30
CA ARG A 42 16.10 -10.34 0.97
C ARG A 42 15.82 -10.21 -0.52
N LYS A 43 14.83 -10.98 -0.99
CA LYS A 43 14.31 -10.88 -2.35
C LYS A 43 13.00 -10.08 -2.33
N LEU A 44 12.94 -9.07 -3.18
CA LEU A 44 11.73 -8.28 -3.39
C LEU A 44 11.15 -8.54 -4.78
N HIS A 45 9.84 -8.68 -4.82
CA HIS A 45 9.09 -8.87 -6.04
C HIS A 45 8.82 -7.54 -6.73
N ILE A 46 9.03 -7.54 -8.05
CA ILE A 46 8.69 -6.44 -8.95
C ILE A 46 8.02 -6.98 -10.20
N HIS A 47 7.00 -6.31 -10.67
CA HIS A 47 6.35 -6.59 -11.95
C HIS A 47 6.34 -5.32 -12.80
N VAL A 48 6.85 -5.45 -14.02
CA VAL A 48 6.90 -4.37 -15.02
C VAL A 48 6.00 -4.77 -16.18
N SER A 49 5.11 -3.87 -16.57
CA SER A 49 4.22 -4.05 -17.72
C SER A 49 4.12 -2.76 -18.55
N GLY A 50 3.57 -2.84 -19.75
CA GLY A 50 3.50 -1.73 -20.68
C GLY A 50 4.86 -1.34 -21.24
N GLN A 51 4.84 -0.64 -22.38
CA GLN A 51 6.02 -0.07 -23.05
C GLN A 51 5.67 1.32 -23.52
N SER A 52 6.49 2.30 -23.18
CA SER A 52 6.28 3.67 -23.61
C SER A 52 7.55 4.50 -23.35
N GLU A 53 7.76 5.54 -24.14
CA GLU A 53 8.72 6.60 -23.87
C GLU A 53 8.25 7.57 -22.79
N ALA A 54 7.00 7.45 -22.34
CA ALA A 54 6.48 8.24 -21.23
C ALA A 54 7.20 7.87 -19.91
N PRO A 55 7.22 8.77 -18.92
CA PRO A 55 7.77 8.48 -17.60
C PRO A 55 7.20 7.18 -17.02
N THR A 56 8.07 6.35 -16.42
CA THR A 56 7.64 5.13 -15.75
C THR A 56 6.78 5.46 -14.53
N VAL A 57 5.65 4.79 -14.40
CA VAL A 57 4.72 4.94 -13.27
C VAL A 57 4.95 3.82 -12.26
N VAL A 58 5.30 4.16 -11.02
CA VAL A 58 5.59 3.22 -9.93
C VAL A 58 4.48 3.30 -8.89
N PHE A 59 3.92 2.15 -8.52
CA PHE A 59 2.78 2.04 -7.61
C PHE A 59 3.18 1.47 -6.25
N ASP A 60 2.86 2.19 -5.17
CA ASP A 60 2.99 1.73 -3.79
C ASP A 60 1.60 1.58 -3.14
N HIS A 61 1.34 0.41 -2.57
CA HIS A 61 0.02 0.05 -2.04
C HIS A 61 -0.18 0.43 -0.56
N GLY A 62 -1.42 0.48 -0.11
CA GLY A 62 -1.78 0.59 1.30
C GLY A 62 -1.37 -0.62 2.13
N SER A 63 -1.52 -0.55 3.46
CA SER A 63 -1.09 -1.63 4.37
C SER A 63 -1.97 -2.89 4.31
N GLU A 64 -3.19 -2.82 3.79
CA GLU A 64 -4.18 -3.86 4.08
C GLU A 64 -4.39 -4.90 2.96
N TYR A 65 -3.70 -4.82 1.83
CA TYR A 65 -4.11 -5.54 0.61
C TYR A 65 -3.20 -6.67 0.13
N GLY A 66 -2.15 -6.94 0.81
CA GLY A 66 -1.35 -8.15 0.60
C GLY A 66 -0.36 -8.16 -0.57
N ALA A 67 -0.60 -7.45 -1.68
CA ALA A 67 0.33 -7.36 -2.81
C ALA A 67 0.00 -6.17 -3.72
N SER A 68 1.01 -5.46 -4.22
CA SER A 68 0.84 -4.26 -5.03
C SER A 68 0.23 -4.56 -6.40
N SER A 69 0.74 -5.57 -7.09
CA SER A 69 0.24 -5.97 -8.41
C SER A 69 -1.24 -6.36 -8.41
N LEU A 70 -1.73 -6.87 -7.28
CA LEU A 70 -3.13 -7.26 -7.14
C LEU A 70 -4.01 -6.06 -6.77
N THR A 71 -3.53 -5.21 -5.86
CA THR A 71 -4.28 -4.04 -5.38
C THR A 71 -4.49 -3.00 -6.47
N TRP A 72 -3.46 -2.79 -7.26
CA TRP A 72 -3.46 -1.83 -8.36
C TRP A 72 -3.94 -2.42 -9.69
N HIS A 73 -4.35 -3.69 -9.73
CA HIS A 73 -4.73 -4.40 -10.96
C HIS A 73 -5.67 -3.58 -11.83
N MET A 74 -6.77 -3.04 -11.26
CA MET A 74 -7.78 -2.31 -12.03
C MET A 74 -7.26 -1.01 -12.65
N VAL A 75 -6.26 -0.39 -12.02
CA VAL A 75 -5.60 0.83 -12.52
C VAL A 75 -4.51 0.48 -13.53
N THR A 76 -3.66 -0.51 -13.20
CA THR A 76 -2.51 -0.89 -14.04
C THR A 76 -2.93 -1.43 -15.38
N GLU A 77 -4.03 -2.19 -15.46
CA GLU A 77 -4.64 -2.63 -16.71
C GLU A 77 -4.98 -1.48 -17.66
N ARG A 78 -5.30 -0.30 -17.12
CA ARG A 78 -5.58 0.90 -17.93
C ARG A 78 -4.31 1.68 -18.28
N VAL A 79 -3.39 1.79 -17.33
CA VAL A 79 -2.19 2.64 -17.47
C VAL A 79 -1.15 2.01 -18.39
N GLN A 80 -1.03 0.67 -18.41
CA GLN A 80 -0.05 -0.04 -19.23
C GLN A 80 -0.20 0.18 -20.74
N HIS A 81 -1.37 0.64 -21.20
CA HIS A 81 -1.61 0.97 -22.61
C HIS A 81 -0.94 2.28 -23.07
N PHE A 82 -0.51 3.13 -22.13
CA PHE A 82 0.07 4.43 -22.46
C PHE A 82 1.32 4.80 -21.65
N SER A 83 1.74 3.96 -20.70
CA SER A 83 2.95 4.16 -19.91
C SER A 83 3.55 2.82 -19.47
N ARG A 84 4.85 2.82 -19.21
CA ARG A 84 5.52 1.72 -18.51
C ARG A 84 5.09 1.75 -17.04
N VAL A 85 4.59 0.63 -16.54
CA VAL A 85 4.03 0.47 -15.21
C VAL A 85 4.92 -0.44 -14.38
N VAL A 86 5.16 -0.06 -13.15
CA VAL A 86 5.89 -0.83 -12.14
C VAL A 86 5.03 -0.99 -10.90
N THR A 87 4.75 -2.23 -10.54
CA THR A 87 4.24 -2.60 -9.22
C THR A 87 5.29 -3.40 -8.48
N TYR A 88 5.37 -3.25 -7.17
CA TYR A 88 6.31 -4.01 -6.35
C TYR A 88 5.68 -4.38 -5.02
N ASP A 89 6.08 -5.49 -4.45
CA ASP A 89 5.62 -5.89 -3.13
C ASP A 89 6.66 -5.47 -2.09
N ARG A 90 6.25 -4.64 -1.13
CA ARG A 90 7.12 -4.31 0.01
C ARG A 90 7.51 -5.58 0.76
N ALA A 91 8.65 -5.56 1.43
CA ALA A 91 9.10 -6.68 2.27
C ALA A 91 8.01 -7.10 3.26
N GLY A 92 7.67 -8.38 3.25
CA GLY A 92 6.57 -8.97 4.04
C GLY A 92 5.24 -9.07 3.31
N TYR A 93 5.08 -8.43 2.16
CA TYR A 93 3.88 -8.52 1.35
C TYR A 93 4.07 -9.44 0.14
N GLY A 94 2.95 -9.87 -0.40
CA GLY A 94 2.86 -10.56 -1.67
C GLY A 94 3.89 -11.68 -1.84
N PHE A 95 4.68 -11.57 -2.89
CA PHE A 95 5.71 -12.54 -3.25
C PHE A 95 7.11 -12.16 -2.72
N SER A 96 7.26 -10.97 -2.10
CA SER A 96 8.51 -10.55 -1.46
C SER A 96 8.80 -11.36 -0.21
N ASP A 97 10.08 -11.49 0.13
CA ASP A 97 10.52 -12.08 1.40
C ASP A 97 10.02 -11.24 2.60
N GLY A 98 10.00 -11.85 3.77
CA GLY A 98 9.77 -11.14 5.03
C GLY A 98 10.88 -10.12 5.28
N GLY A 99 10.52 -8.99 5.90
CA GLY A 99 11.48 -7.98 6.31
C GLY A 99 12.08 -8.28 7.69
N THR A 100 13.27 -7.72 7.95
CA THR A 100 13.77 -7.55 9.31
C THR A 100 13.02 -6.40 9.97
N TYR A 101 12.70 -6.51 11.25
CA TYR A 101 11.99 -5.48 12.01
C TYR A 101 12.95 -4.64 12.86
N PRO A 102 12.66 -3.36 13.11
CA PRO A 102 11.49 -2.62 12.68
C PRO A 102 11.52 -2.25 11.18
N ARG A 103 10.35 -2.27 10.54
CA ARG A 103 10.16 -1.78 9.16
C ARG A 103 9.55 -0.38 9.22
N THR A 104 10.37 0.62 9.00
CA THR A 104 9.95 2.02 8.93
C THR A 104 9.65 2.44 7.50
N ASN A 105 8.97 3.57 7.32
CA ASN A 105 8.75 4.13 5.98
C ASN A 105 10.07 4.37 5.23
N MET A 106 11.12 4.85 5.89
CA MET A 106 12.43 5.02 5.26
C MET A 106 13.06 3.69 4.82
N SER A 107 12.84 2.60 5.57
CA SER A 107 13.29 1.27 5.12
C SER A 107 12.59 0.85 3.82
N HIS A 108 11.29 1.16 3.67
CA HIS A 108 10.57 0.90 2.42
C HIS A 108 11.05 1.79 1.27
N VAL A 109 11.35 3.05 1.56
CA VAL A 109 11.92 4.00 0.56
C VAL A 109 13.26 3.51 0.02
N GLU A 110 14.16 3.09 0.91
CA GLU A 110 15.48 2.55 0.49
C GLU A 110 15.34 1.22 -0.26
N ASP A 111 14.46 0.33 0.19
CA ASP A 111 14.16 -0.92 -0.51
C ASP A 111 13.66 -0.64 -1.93
N LEU A 112 12.70 0.28 -2.10
CA LEU A 112 12.20 0.67 -3.41
C LEU A 112 13.30 1.23 -4.30
N ARG A 113 14.13 2.13 -3.78
CA ARG A 113 15.24 2.70 -4.55
C ARG A 113 16.19 1.61 -5.06
N GLN A 114 16.62 0.69 -4.18
CA GLN A 114 17.50 -0.40 -4.58
C GLN A 114 16.82 -1.34 -5.59
N LEU A 115 15.55 -1.61 -5.44
CA LEU A 115 14.77 -2.43 -6.35
C LEU A 115 14.66 -1.81 -7.75
N LEU A 116 14.41 -0.50 -7.84
CA LEU A 116 14.38 0.23 -9.11
C LEU A 116 15.74 0.20 -9.81
N LEU A 117 16.83 0.35 -9.05
CA LEU A 117 18.19 0.22 -9.59
C LEU A 117 18.48 -1.19 -10.11
N ALA A 118 18.08 -2.23 -9.36
CA ALA A 118 18.24 -3.62 -9.75
C ALA A 118 17.45 -4.00 -11.02
N GLU A 119 16.26 -3.39 -11.23
CA GLU A 119 15.48 -3.54 -12.46
C GLU A 119 15.92 -2.57 -13.57
N ASN A 120 17.00 -1.82 -13.37
CA ASN A 120 17.55 -0.85 -14.35
C ASN A 120 16.55 0.26 -14.75
N ILE A 121 15.72 0.70 -13.81
CA ILE A 121 14.81 1.85 -13.98
C ILE A 121 15.58 3.11 -13.58
N LYS A 122 16.07 3.87 -14.57
CA LYS A 122 16.98 5.01 -14.38
C LYS A 122 16.29 6.31 -14.61
N GLY A 123 15.34 6.63 -15.06
CA GLY A 123 14.74 7.95 -15.32
C GLY A 123 13.96 8.49 -14.14
N PRO A 124 13.55 9.73 -14.20
CA PRO A 124 12.55 10.23 -13.28
C PRO A 124 11.25 9.45 -13.44
N ILE A 125 10.63 9.10 -12.32
CA ILE A 125 9.40 8.32 -12.25
C ILE A 125 8.22 9.18 -11.80
N ILE A 126 7.02 8.78 -12.19
CA ILE A 126 5.81 9.18 -11.50
C ILE A 126 5.55 8.15 -10.42
N ILE A 127 5.50 8.56 -9.15
CA ILE A 127 5.21 7.64 -8.05
C ILE A 127 3.77 7.84 -7.58
N VAL A 128 3.02 6.74 -7.50
CA VAL A 128 1.62 6.70 -7.09
C VAL A 128 1.52 5.93 -5.79
N GLY A 129 1.08 6.60 -4.73
CA GLY A 129 0.93 5.97 -3.41
C GLY A 129 -0.52 5.99 -2.92
N HIS A 130 -0.99 4.87 -2.37
CA HIS A 130 -2.31 4.76 -1.74
C HIS A 130 -2.18 4.57 -0.23
N GLY A 131 -2.94 5.32 0.56
CA GLY A 131 -2.97 5.18 2.02
C GLY A 131 -1.58 5.25 2.65
N TYR A 132 -1.12 4.14 3.26
CA TYR A 132 0.24 4.01 3.81
C TYR A 132 1.33 4.17 2.74
N GLY A 133 1.11 3.64 1.52
CA GLY A 133 2.05 3.81 0.41
C GLY A 133 2.24 5.26 -0.02
N ALA A 134 1.29 6.14 0.27
CA ALA A 134 1.44 7.57 0.03
C ALA A 134 2.47 8.22 0.96
N ILE A 135 2.64 7.71 2.19
CA ILE A 135 3.74 8.15 3.09
C ILE A 135 5.09 7.82 2.45
N ASN A 136 5.25 6.59 1.96
CA ASN A 136 6.48 6.15 1.30
C ASN A 136 6.76 6.98 0.04
N ALA A 137 5.74 7.20 -0.80
CA ALA A 137 5.85 7.99 -2.02
C ALA A 137 6.30 9.43 -1.73
N ARG A 138 5.70 10.07 -0.72
CA ARG A 138 6.07 11.42 -0.26
C ARG A 138 7.51 11.47 0.25
N LEU A 139 7.92 10.51 1.07
CA LEU A 139 9.29 10.41 1.58
C LEU A 139 10.31 10.09 0.48
N PHE A 140 9.94 9.26 -0.50
CA PHE A 140 10.79 8.98 -1.65
C PHE A 140 11.03 10.26 -2.49
N ALA A 141 9.97 11.02 -2.79
CA ALA A 141 10.08 12.29 -3.49
C ALA A 141 10.93 13.33 -2.73
N TYR A 142 10.80 13.37 -1.41
CA TYR A 142 11.62 14.24 -0.57
C TYR A 142 13.09 13.82 -0.55
N ARG A 143 13.37 12.53 -0.42
CA ARG A 143 14.74 11.98 -0.31
C ARG A 143 15.47 11.95 -1.66
N TYR A 144 14.74 11.68 -2.74
CA TYR A 144 15.28 11.50 -4.10
C TYR A 144 14.57 12.37 -5.14
N PRO A 145 14.53 13.71 -4.95
CA PRO A 145 13.71 14.60 -5.80
C PRO A 145 14.11 14.52 -7.28
N LYS A 146 15.39 14.28 -7.60
CA LYS A 146 15.86 14.14 -8.99
C LYS A 146 15.37 12.85 -9.68
N GLN A 147 14.86 11.89 -8.92
CA GLN A 147 14.31 10.62 -9.43
C GLN A 147 12.80 10.66 -9.60
N VAL A 148 12.13 11.76 -9.25
CA VAL A 148 10.67 11.88 -9.28
C VAL A 148 10.28 13.05 -10.18
N SER A 149 9.49 12.75 -11.21
CA SER A 149 8.91 13.75 -12.12
C SER A 149 7.47 14.09 -11.80
N GLY A 150 6.80 13.30 -10.95
CA GLY A 150 5.43 13.55 -10.53
C GLY A 150 5.03 12.69 -9.33
N LEU A 151 4.11 13.20 -8.50
CA LEU A 151 3.62 12.52 -7.31
C LEU A 151 2.09 12.48 -7.31
N ILE A 152 1.52 11.27 -7.21
CA ILE A 152 0.07 11.07 -7.12
C ILE A 152 -0.25 10.37 -5.81
N LEU A 153 -1.07 11.01 -4.99
CA LEU A 153 -1.42 10.59 -3.64
C LEU A 153 -2.91 10.23 -3.60
N VAL A 154 -3.21 8.96 -3.39
CA VAL A 154 -4.58 8.43 -3.42
C VAL A 154 -5.00 8.07 -1.99
N ASP A 155 -6.05 8.70 -1.49
CA ASP A 155 -6.54 8.55 -0.11
C ASP A 155 -5.39 8.51 0.91
N ALA A 156 -4.46 9.45 0.72
CA ALA A 156 -3.22 9.50 1.47
C ALA A 156 -3.48 9.77 2.95
N LEU A 157 -2.76 9.07 3.82
CA LEU A 157 -2.71 9.40 5.24
C LEU A 157 -1.91 10.69 5.43
N HIS A 158 -2.42 11.58 6.28
CA HIS A 158 -1.79 12.86 6.59
C HIS A 158 -1.19 12.85 8.00
N GLU A 159 -0.03 13.48 8.16
CA GLU A 159 0.70 13.56 9.43
C GLU A 159 -0.06 14.32 10.51
N ASP A 160 -0.97 15.22 10.15
CA ASP A 160 -1.76 16.03 11.07
C ASP A 160 -3.18 15.48 11.31
N GLU A 161 -3.53 14.33 10.72
CA GLU A 161 -4.76 13.61 11.10
C GLU A 161 -4.77 13.25 12.60
N GLN A 162 -3.59 13.22 13.24
CA GLN A 162 -3.42 12.97 14.67
C GLN A 162 -3.44 14.26 15.51
N SER A 163 -3.76 15.41 14.93
CA SER A 163 -3.80 16.68 15.65
C SER A 163 -5.21 17.27 15.72
N GLY A 164 -5.48 18.05 16.77
CA GLY A 164 -6.72 18.79 16.92
C GLY A 164 -7.95 17.92 17.17
N LYS A 165 -9.08 18.24 16.54
CA LYS A 165 -10.40 17.60 16.75
C LYS A 165 -10.48 16.12 16.34
N PHE A 166 -9.47 15.62 15.62
CA PHE A 166 -9.42 14.25 15.08
C PHE A 166 -8.56 13.32 15.92
N LEU A 167 -7.75 13.85 16.83
CA LEU A 167 -6.79 13.11 17.64
C LEU A 167 -7.44 11.91 18.33
N GLU A 168 -8.54 12.13 19.02
CA GLU A 168 -9.23 11.08 19.78
C GLU A 168 -9.77 9.95 18.89
N TYR A 169 -10.36 10.31 17.73
CA TYR A 169 -10.86 9.31 16.78
C TYR A 169 -9.71 8.52 16.13
N TYR A 170 -8.68 9.21 15.70
CA TYR A 170 -7.54 8.61 15.01
C TYR A 170 -6.70 7.73 15.95
N GLU A 171 -6.37 8.21 17.14
CA GLU A 171 -5.64 7.41 18.13
C GLU A 171 -6.41 6.16 18.53
N THR A 172 -7.71 6.28 18.74
CA THR A 172 -8.57 5.14 19.08
C THR A 172 -8.59 4.12 17.95
N ASP A 173 -8.72 4.53 16.69
CA ASP A 173 -8.72 3.63 15.54
C ASP A 173 -7.35 2.99 15.31
N GLN A 174 -6.27 3.75 15.38
CA GLN A 174 -4.90 3.24 15.25
C GLN A 174 -4.55 2.24 16.35
N LEU A 175 -4.88 2.53 17.62
CA LEU A 175 -4.67 1.61 18.73
C LEU A 175 -5.49 0.32 18.57
N LYS A 176 -6.76 0.42 18.12
CA LYS A 176 -7.61 -0.72 17.81
C LYS A 176 -7.02 -1.56 16.68
N ARG A 177 -6.55 -0.93 15.61
CA ARG A 177 -5.88 -1.61 14.48
C ARG A 177 -4.61 -2.31 14.93
N GLN A 178 -3.74 -1.63 15.66
CA GLN A 178 -2.49 -2.19 16.18
C GLN A 178 -2.76 -3.42 17.07
N LYS A 179 -3.69 -3.33 18.03
CA LYS A 179 -4.09 -4.44 18.90
C LYS A 179 -4.65 -5.61 18.09
N ARG A 180 -5.52 -5.32 17.11
CA ARG A 180 -6.13 -6.33 16.23
C ARG A 180 -5.07 -7.10 15.44
N TYR A 181 -4.14 -6.40 14.76
CA TYR A 181 -3.11 -7.06 13.97
C TYR A 181 -2.06 -7.79 14.82
N LYS A 182 -1.76 -7.31 16.05
CA LYS A 182 -0.97 -8.08 17.02
C LYS A 182 -1.67 -9.39 17.37
N GLY A 183 -2.97 -9.37 17.66
CA GLY A 183 -3.77 -10.57 17.90
C GLY A 183 -3.81 -11.49 16.67
N TYR A 184 -4.03 -10.94 15.48
CA TYR A 184 -4.00 -11.71 14.23
C TYR A 184 -2.65 -12.38 13.98
N THR A 185 -1.54 -11.76 14.38
CA THR A 185 -0.22 -12.38 14.27
C THR A 185 -0.15 -13.74 14.99
N VAL A 186 -0.71 -13.81 16.19
CA VAL A 186 -0.80 -15.09 16.93
C VAL A 186 -1.74 -16.07 16.23
N LEU A 187 -2.92 -15.60 15.82
CA LEU A 187 -3.94 -16.44 15.18
C LEU A 187 -3.53 -16.97 13.80
N THR A 188 -2.55 -16.34 13.13
CA THR A 188 -2.02 -16.86 11.86
C THR A 188 -1.35 -18.21 12.00
N TYR A 189 -0.75 -18.51 13.17
CA TYR A 189 -0.12 -19.81 13.42
C TYR A 189 -1.15 -20.96 13.47
N PHE A 190 -2.40 -20.64 13.76
CA PHE A 190 -3.51 -21.59 13.82
C PHE A 190 -4.40 -21.57 12.57
N GLY A 191 -4.07 -20.76 11.56
CA GLY A 191 -4.85 -20.62 10.33
C GLY A 191 -6.19 -19.88 10.44
N LEU A 192 -6.47 -19.30 11.60
CA LEU A 192 -7.77 -18.70 11.94
C LEU A 192 -7.99 -17.35 11.25
N VAL A 193 -6.93 -16.61 10.94
CA VAL A 193 -7.00 -15.25 10.39
C VAL A 193 -7.79 -15.20 9.08
N LYS A 194 -7.61 -16.17 8.20
CA LYS A 194 -8.34 -16.22 6.92
C LYS A 194 -9.85 -16.30 7.11
N GLY A 195 -10.29 -17.07 8.09
CA GLY A 195 -11.71 -17.16 8.48
C GLY A 195 -12.23 -15.83 9.03
N LEU A 196 -11.48 -15.24 9.97
CA LEU A 196 -11.84 -13.96 10.58
C LEU A 196 -11.92 -12.80 9.56
N LEU A 197 -10.97 -12.73 8.64
CA LEU A 197 -11.00 -11.72 7.58
C LEU A 197 -12.23 -11.89 6.67
N ARG A 198 -12.66 -13.13 6.41
CA ARG A 198 -13.87 -13.40 5.62
C ARG A 198 -15.17 -12.96 6.30
N LEU A 199 -15.18 -12.80 7.62
CA LEU A 199 -16.33 -12.28 8.36
C LEU A 199 -16.47 -10.76 8.22
N GLN A 200 -15.41 -10.05 7.84
CA GLN A 200 -15.45 -8.60 7.64
C GLN A 200 -16.24 -8.26 6.36
N SER A 201 -17.41 -7.66 6.52
CA SER A 201 -18.30 -7.29 5.41
C SER A 201 -17.65 -6.26 4.47
N SER A 202 -16.99 -5.24 5.02
CA SER A 202 -16.31 -4.19 4.26
C SER A 202 -15.23 -4.77 3.33
N LEU A 203 -14.39 -5.68 3.84
CA LEU A 203 -13.37 -6.34 3.02
C LEU A 203 -13.98 -7.22 1.92
N ARG A 204 -15.08 -7.91 2.21
CA ARG A 204 -15.78 -8.72 1.19
C ARG A 204 -16.38 -7.82 0.10
N GLN A 205 -17.02 -6.71 0.46
CA GLN A 205 -17.58 -5.75 -0.49
C GLN A 205 -16.48 -5.18 -1.39
N LEU A 206 -15.39 -4.72 -0.80
CA LEU A 206 -14.23 -4.20 -1.52
C LEU A 206 -13.69 -5.22 -2.53
N LEU A 207 -13.50 -6.47 -2.11
CA LEU A 207 -12.95 -7.49 -3.00
C LEU A 207 -13.89 -7.88 -4.15
N ASN A 208 -15.18 -7.52 -4.09
CA ASN A 208 -16.10 -7.73 -5.20
C ASN A 208 -15.79 -6.88 -6.45
N TYR A 209 -15.06 -5.78 -6.30
CA TYR A 209 -14.59 -5.00 -7.45
C TYR A 209 -13.52 -5.72 -8.29
N TYR A 210 -12.84 -6.73 -7.72
CA TYR A 210 -11.76 -7.44 -8.41
C TYR A 210 -12.25 -8.69 -9.15
N PRO A 211 -11.62 -9.06 -10.28
CA PRO A 211 -11.85 -10.35 -10.94
C PRO A 211 -11.64 -11.53 -9.98
N LEU A 212 -12.38 -12.62 -10.19
CA LEU A 212 -12.38 -13.77 -9.27
C LEU A 212 -10.97 -14.34 -9.02
N ALA A 213 -10.13 -14.39 -10.06
CA ALA A 213 -8.75 -14.88 -9.94
C ALA A 213 -7.91 -14.00 -9.00
N ILE A 214 -7.98 -12.67 -9.16
CA ILE A 214 -7.30 -11.69 -8.33
C ILE A 214 -7.82 -11.75 -6.89
N ARG A 215 -9.13 -11.81 -6.71
CA ARG A 215 -9.78 -11.93 -5.39
C ARG A 215 -9.28 -13.14 -4.60
N LYS A 216 -9.17 -14.31 -5.27
CA LYS A 216 -8.65 -15.54 -4.63
C LYS A 216 -7.21 -15.39 -4.16
N GLN A 217 -6.39 -14.68 -4.94
CA GLN A 217 -4.99 -14.42 -4.58
C GLN A 217 -4.91 -13.45 -3.39
N ILE A 218 -5.65 -12.33 -3.42
CA ILE A 218 -5.71 -11.37 -2.30
C ILE A 218 -6.11 -12.09 -1.01
N TRP A 219 -7.19 -12.89 -1.01
CA TRP A 219 -7.64 -13.66 0.16
C TRP A 219 -6.56 -14.60 0.74
N THR A 220 -5.66 -15.06 -0.11
CA THR A 220 -4.59 -15.96 0.34
C THR A 220 -3.41 -15.18 0.90
N LEU A 221 -3.00 -14.12 0.20
CA LEU A 221 -1.80 -13.36 0.57
C LEU A 221 -1.98 -12.48 1.81
N ILE A 222 -3.17 -11.90 1.98
CA ILE A 222 -3.46 -11.04 3.14
C ILE A 222 -3.44 -11.81 4.47
N ALA A 223 -3.75 -13.10 4.45
CA ALA A 223 -3.79 -13.94 5.66
C ALA A 223 -2.45 -14.62 5.99
N LEU A 224 -1.39 -14.38 5.20
CA LEU A 224 -0.07 -14.94 5.49
C LEU A 224 0.54 -14.31 6.75
N ASN A 225 1.23 -15.12 7.54
CA ASN A 225 1.88 -14.67 8.77
C ASN A 225 2.82 -13.47 8.53
N LYS A 226 3.64 -13.53 7.45
CA LYS A 226 4.53 -12.43 7.09
C LYS A 226 3.77 -11.13 6.81
N THR A 227 2.62 -11.21 6.11
CA THR A 227 1.79 -10.04 5.77
C THR A 227 1.18 -9.43 7.03
N VAL A 228 0.56 -10.25 7.88
CA VAL A 228 -0.08 -9.78 9.12
C VAL A 228 0.94 -9.17 10.08
N LYS A 229 2.13 -9.77 10.23
CA LYS A 229 3.24 -9.21 11.00
C LYS A 229 3.70 -7.87 10.46
N THR A 230 3.81 -7.75 9.15
CA THR A 230 4.25 -6.50 8.50
C THR A 230 3.22 -5.41 8.70
N ILE A 231 1.92 -5.68 8.53
CA ILE A 231 0.85 -4.72 8.83
C ILE A 231 0.92 -4.25 10.29
N ALA A 232 1.05 -5.19 11.25
CA ALA A 232 1.18 -4.84 12.66
C ALA A 232 2.39 -3.94 12.93
N ASN A 233 3.50 -4.17 12.25
CA ASN A 233 4.72 -3.39 12.38
C ASN A 233 4.59 -2.01 11.72
N GLU A 234 4.03 -1.91 10.51
CA GLU A 234 3.77 -0.64 9.84
C GLU A 234 2.92 0.28 10.71
N HIS A 235 1.84 -0.23 11.31
CA HIS A 235 1.02 0.54 12.24
C HIS A 235 1.76 0.93 13.54
N ALA A 236 2.70 0.12 14.01
CA ALA A 236 3.48 0.44 15.20
C ALA A 236 4.50 1.56 14.96
N PHE A 237 5.00 1.73 13.74
CA PHE A 237 6.05 2.67 13.39
C PHE A 237 5.61 3.82 12.48
N ILE A 238 4.30 3.93 12.17
CA ILE A 238 3.76 4.94 11.26
C ILE A 238 4.10 6.37 11.71
N GLU A 239 4.11 6.61 13.02
CA GLU A 239 4.41 7.93 13.59
C GLU A 239 5.82 8.40 13.26
N GLN A 240 6.78 7.49 13.09
CA GLN A 240 8.12 7.86 12.62
C GLN A 240 8.07 8.44 11.20
N GLY A 241 7.24 7.87 10.33
CA GLY A 241 7.00 8.38 8.97
C GLY A 241 6.34 9.77 9.00
N PHE A 242 5.35 9.96 9.84
CA PHE A 242 4.68 11.25 10.02
C PHE A 242 5.63 12.32 10.54
N ASN A 243 6.47 11.98 11.54
CA ASN A 243 7.49 12.90 12.06
C ASN A 243 8.52 13.33 11.00
N GLN A 244 8.78 12.47 10.02
CA GLN A 244 9.64 12.82 8.89
C GLN A 244 8.89 13.72 7.90
N LEU A 245 7.61 13.44 7.61
CA LEU A 245 6.77 14.23 6.69
C LEU A 245 6.51 15.63 7.21
N ARG A 246 6.37 15.85 8.53
CA ARG A 246 6.25 17.21 9.14
C ARG A 246 7.44 18.12 8.82
N LYS A 247 8.59 17.55 8.45
CA LYS A 247 9.78 18.30 8.01
C LYS A 247 9.73 18.71 6.55
N VAL A 248 8.85 18.10 5.75
CA VAL A 248 8.70 18.39 4.32
C VAL A 248 7.86 19.64 4.14
N LYS A 249 8.48 20.72 3.69
CA LYS A 249 7.80 22.01 3.51
C LYS A 249 7.28 22.21 2.09
N SER A 250 7.92 21.59 1.09
CA SER A 250 7.53 21.70 -0.31
C SER A 250 8.22 20.61 -1.14
N TYR A 251 7.55 20.20 -2.23
CA TYR A 251 8.14 19.41 -3.32
C TYR A 251 8.60 20.29 -4.48
N LYS A 252 8.53 21.61 -4.32
CA LYS A 252 8.94 22.59 -5.35
C LYS A 252 8.20 22.33 -6.68
N ASN A 253 8.94 22.16 -7.74
CA ASN A 253 8.43 22.00 -9.11
C ASN A 253 7.92 20.59 -9.41
N ILE A 254 8.04 19.60 -8.47
CA ILE A 254 7.46 18.29 -8.70
C ILE A 254 5.93 18.42 -8.62
N PRO A 255 5.18 18.18 -9.71
CA PRO A 255 3.73 18.28 -9.70
C PRO A 255 3.13 17.21 -8.76
N VAL A 256 2.16 17.64 -7.95
CA VAL A 256 1.46 16.79 -6.97
C VAL A 256 -0.02 16.74 -7.31
N THR A 257 -0.55 15.54 -7.50
CA THR A 257 -2.00 15.31 -7.58
C THR A 257 -2.46 14.54 -6.37
N VAL A 258 -3.43 15.08 -5.64
CA VAL A 258 -4.07 14.41 -4.53
C VAL A 258 -5.45 13.95 -4.97
N ILE A 259 -5.78 12.68 -4.73
CA ILE A 259 -7.08 12.09 -5.07
C ILE A 259 -7.71 11.58 -3.79
N ILE A 260 -8.95 11.97 -3.53
CA ILE A 260 -9.73 11.51 -2.38
C ILE A 260 -11.09 10.94 -2.82
N GLY A 261 -11.61 9.98 -2.07
CA GLY A 261 -12.98 9.52 -2.22
C GLY A 261 -13.98 10.59 -1.77
N GLY A 262 -15.02 10.79 -2.56
CA GLY A 262 -16.10 11.75 -2.30
C GLY A 262 -17.33 11.15 -1.62
N LYS A 263 -17.50 9.82 -1.71
CA LYS A 263 -18.59 9.09 -1.05
C LYS A 263 -18.25 8.95 0.42
N VAL A 264 -19.18 9.32 1.26
CA VAL A 264 -19.07 9.22 2.71
C VAL A 264 -20.34 8.55 3.22
N ASP A 265 -20.18 7.46 3.91
CA ASP A 265 -21.26 6.87 4.68
C ASP A 265 -21.64 7.81 5.82
N ASP A 266 -22.92 7.85 6.13
CA ASP A 266 -23.69 8.89 6.83
C ASP A 266 -23.17 9.42 8.19
N ASP A 267 -22.07 8.92 8.72
CA ASP A 267 -21.80 9.14 10.15
C ASP A 267 -20.86 10.31 10.50
N SER A 268 -20.26 11.01 9.54
CA SER A 268 -19.53 12.23 9.94
C SER A 268 -19.18 13.20 8.82
N SER A 269 -19.96 14.24 8.68
CA SER A 269 -19.60 15.48 7.98
C SER A 269 -18.23 16.02 8.43
N VAL A 270 -17.87 15.82 9.68
CA VAL A 270 -16.60 16.23 10.32
C VAL A 270 -15.42 15.47 9.76
N LEU A 271 -15.47 14.14 9.66
CA LEU A 271 -14.37 13.33 9.08
C LEU A 271 -14.19 13.58 7.59
N LYS A 272 -15.29 13.81 6.87
CA LYS A 272 -15.24 14.19 5.45
C LYS A 272 -14.52 15.52 5.28
N GLN A 273 -14.91 16.53 6.04
CA GLN A 273 -14.28 17.85 5.98
C GLN A 273 -12.78 17.75 6.30
N ALA A 274 -12.41 16.99 7.34
CA ALA A 274 -11.01 16.79 7.68
C ALA A 274 -10.18 16.14 6.57
N ARG A 275 -10.71 15.10 5.92
CA ARG A 275 -10.04 14.45 4.79
C ARG A 275 -9.85 15.42 3.63
N TYR A 276 -10.86 16.25 3.39
CA TYR A 276 -10.77 17.30 2.38
C TYR A 276 -9.71 18.35 2.74
N ASP A 277 -9.71 18.81 3.99
CA ASP A 277 -8.77 19.83 4.47
C ASP A 277 -7.32 19.31 4.41
N THR A 278 -7.05 18.09 4.88
CA THR A 278 -5.71 17.47 4.82
C THR A 278 -5.26 17.21 3.37
N ALA A 279 -6.16 16.85 2.48
CA ALA A 279 -5.87 16.71 1.05
C ALA A 279 -5.54 18.09 0.41
N ALA A 280 -6.27 19.13 0.80
CA ALA A 280 -6.00 20.49 0.35
C ALA A 280 -4.65 21.01 0.86
N GLU A 281 -4.23 20.63 2.08
CA GLU A 281 -2.88 20.94 2.58
C GLU A 281 -1.80 20.20 1.79
N MET A 282 -1.97 18.91 1.51
CA MET A 282 -1.02 18.15 0.69
C MET A 282 -0.87 18.72 -0.72
N LYS A 283 -1.96 19.24 -1.32
CA LYS A 283 -1.93 19.94 -2.60
C LYS A 283 -1.00 21.16 -2.57
N LYS A 284 -0.99 21.92 -1.46
CA LYS A 284 -0.17 23.13 -1.32
C LYS A 284 1.34 22.85 -1.24
N LEU A 285 1.74 21.59 -1.05
CA LEU A 285 3.16 21.21 -1.02
C LEU A 285 3.86 21.32 -2.39
N SER A 286 3.13 21.62 -3.46
CA SER A 286 3.68 21.85 -4.81
C SER A 286 3.06 23.09 -5.43
N GLU A 287 3.86 23.80 -6.22
CA GLU A 287 3.39 24.92 -7.06
C GLU A 287 2.39 24.46 -8.13
N GLN A 288 2.51 23.19 -8.54
CA GLN A 288 1.62 22.54 -9.51
C GLN A 288 0.73 21.47 -8.82
N GLY A 289 0.13 21.87 -7.69
CA GLY A 289 -0.74 20.99 -6.92
C GLY A 289 -2.17 20.91 -7.47
N LEU A 290 -2.72 19.71 -7.59
CA LEU A 290 -4.10 19.43 -8.00
C LEU A 290 -4.81 18.56 -6.97
N LEU A 291 -6.06 18.86 -6.68
CA LEU A 291 -6.96 18.02 -5.86
C LEU A 291 -8.10 17.50 -6.74
N ILE A 292 -8.30 16.19 -6.73
CA ILE A 292 -9.36 15.50 -7.44
C ILE A 292 -10.23 14.74 -6.43
N VAL A 293 -11.54 14.87 -6.55
CA VAL A 293 -12.50 14.12 -5.77
C VAL A 293 -13.10 13.02 -6.65
N ALA A 294 -13.05 11.77 -6.21
CA ALA A 294 -13.69 10.61 -6.82
C ALA A 294 -15.11 10.46 -6.23
N PRO A 295 -16.17 10.92 -6.93
CA PRO A 295 -17.47 11.17 -6.28
C PRO A 295 -18.20 9.90 -5.82
N ASN A 296 -17.92 8.77 -6.48
CA ASN A 296 -18.58 7.49 -6.22
C ASN A 296 -17.71 6.50 -5.45
N SER A 297 -16.58 6.96 -4.89
CA SER A 297 -15.66 6.16 -4.13
C SER A 297 -15.56 6.63 -2.70
N ASP A 298 -15.38 5.69 -1.78
CA ASP A 298 -14.92 5.94 -0.42
C ASP A 298 -13.38 5.97 -0.39
N ARG A 299 -12.73 5.22 0.52
CA ARG A 299 -11.25 5.18 0.67
C ARG A 299 -10.55 4.20 -0.28
N HIS A 300 -11.27 3.60 -1.19
CA HIS A 300 -10.78 2.54 -2.07
C HIS A 300 -10.82 2.95 -3.54
N VAL A 301 -10.49 4.21 -3.82
CA VAL A 301 -10.51 4.78 -5.19
C VAL A 301 -9.83 3.88 -6.23
N PRO A 302 -8.69 3.21 -5.94
CA PRO A 302 -8.05 2.33 -6.94
C PRO A 302 -8.90 1.16 -7.42
N SER A 303 -9.86 0.71 -6.62
CA SER A 303 -10.74 -0.41 -6.95
C SER A 303 -12.16 0.03 -7.35
N GLU A 304 -12.65 1.11 -6.77
CA GLU A 304 -14.02 1.60 -6.98
C GLU A 304 -14.14 2.52 -8.19
N GLN A 305 -13.16 3.39 -8.39
CA GLN A 305 -13.07 4.32 -9.52
C GLN A 305 -11.65 4.36 -10.12
N PRO A 306 -11.13 3.22 -10.63
CA PRO A 306 -9.76 3.12 -11.17
C PRO A 306 -9.50 4.07 -12.35
N GLU A 307 -10.54 4.45 -13.09
CA GLU A 307 -10.45 5.43 -14.19
C GLU A 307 -10.01 6.80 -13.70
N VAL A 308 -10.46 7.25 -12.52
CA VAL A 308 -10.05 8.55 -11.95
C VAL A 308 -8.54 8.59 -11.73
N VAL A 309 -7.96 7.50 -11.22
CA VAL A 309 -6.51 7.41 -11.01
C VAL A 309 -5.77 7.32 -12.34
N ALA A 310 -6.25 6.52 -13.30
CA ALA A 310 -5.64 6.40 -14.62
C ALA A 310 -5.64 7.74 -15.39
N ASP A 311 -6.73 8.49 -15.32
CA ASP A 311 -6.85 9.81 -15.95
C ASP A 311 -5.94 10.85 -15.28
N ALA A 312 -5.79 10.80 -13.95
CA ALA A 312 -4.84 11.65 -13.23
C ALA A 312 -3.39 11.36 -13.66
N ILE A 313 -3.04 10.07 -13.84
CA ILE A 313 -1.72 9.66 -14.35
C ILE A 313 -1.52 10.20 -15.77
N ARG A 314 -2.50 10.05 -16.65
CA ARG A 314 -2.44 10.57 -18.03
C ARG A 314 -2.25 12.08 -18.07
N ARG A 315 -2.97 12.84 -17.24
CA ARG A 315 -2.81 14.29 -17.09
C ARG A 315 -1.42 14.65 -16.61
N MET A 316 -0.90 13.95 -15.61
CA MET A 316 0.45 14.14 -15.07
C MET A 316 1.53 13.92 -16.15
N ILE A 317 1.43 12.84 -16.95
CA ILE A 317 2.34 12.56 -18.06
C ILE A 317 2.31 13.69 -19.09
N ASN A 318 1.12 14.19 -19.45
CA ASN A 318 0.97 15.28 -20.41
C ASN A 318 1.53 16.60 -19.87
N LEU A 319 1.40 16.86 -18.57
CA LEU A 319 1.99 18.03 -17.93
C LEU A 319 3.52 17.98 -18.01
N ILE A 320 4.11 16.86 -17.59
CA ILE A 320 5.55 16.63 -17.62
C ILE A 320 6.12 16.79 -19.05
N LYS A 321 5.45 16.19 -20.06
CA LYS A 321 5.89 16.31 -21.46
C LYS A 321 5.92 17.74 -21.98
N LYS A 322 5.00 18.61 -21.54
CA LYS A 322 4.96 20.02 -21.93
C LYS A 322 6.10 20.85 -21.35
N GLU A 323 6.68 20.44 -20.24
CA GLU A 323 7.81 21.12 -19.61
C GLU A 323 9.17 20.76 -20.26
N TYR A 324 9.21 19.67 -21.01
CA TYR A 324 10.42 19.22 -21.71
C TYR A 324 10.44 19.56 -23.21
N VAL A 325 9.40 20.22 -23.74
CA VAL A 325 9.30 20.78 -25.09
C VAL A 325 9.41 22.30 -25.04
#